data_b52d5464ba51d44a02ab2b6ef386a56f
#
_entry.id   b52d5464ba51d44a02ab2b6ef386a56f
#
_cell.length_a   1.000
_cell.length_b   1.000
_cell.length_c   1.000
_cell.angle_alpha   90.00
_cell.angle_beta   90.00
_cell.angle_gamma   90.00
#
_symmetry.space_group_name_H-M   'P 1'
#
loop_
_entity.id
_entity.type
_entity.pdbx_description
1 polymer ?
#
loop_
_entity_poly.entity_id
_entity_poly.type
_entity_poly.pdbx_seq_one_letter_code
_entity_poly.pdbx_strand_id
1 'polypeptide(L)'
;MDDEVLKSITLSSIEERYTELSSSIVLTPSVKLTSPFLIYLIKASQIYLKLECFQYSGTFKARGALSVAKQIPEEEKKFGITAASAGNHAIAAAWAAKVENL
;
A
#
# COMPACT_ATOMS: atom_id res chain seq x y z
N MET A 1 12.09 -9.05 -13.40
CA MET A 1 12.42 -8.28 -12.16
C MET A 1 13.87 -8.59 -11.86
N ASP A 2 14.65 -7.57 -11.59
CA ASP A 2 16.09 -7.70 -11.32
C ASP A 2 16.29 -8.51 -10.03
N ASP A 3 17.24 -9.45 -10.04
CA ASP A 3 17.56 -10.28 -8.85
C ASP A 3 17.99 -9.45 -7.64
N GLU A 4 18.54 -8.27 -7.88
CA GLU A 4 18.93 -7.34 -6.83
C GLU A 4 17.71 -6.72 -6.14
N VAL A 5 16.66 -6.40 -6.90
CA VAL A 5 15.38 -5.91 -6.37
C VAL A 5 14.68 -6.98 -5.54
N LEU A 6 14.67 -8.23 -5.99
CA LEU A 6 14.10 -9.34 -5.23
C LEU A 6 14.81 -9.59 -3.89
N LYS A 7 16.14 -9.45 -3.86
CA LYS A 7 16.93 -9.57 -2.63
C LYS A 7 16.68 -8.44 -1.62
N SER A 8 16.21 -7.30 -2.08
CA SER A 8 15.88 -6.16 -1.20
C SER A 8 14.51 -6.30 -0.53
N ILE A 9 13.63 -7.18 -1.03
CA ILE A 9 12.30 -7.42 -0.46
C ILE A 9 12.43 -8.47 0.64
N THR A 10 12.64 -8.02 1.85
CA THR A 10 12.75 -8.84 3.05
C THR A 10 11.64 -8.51 4.05
N LEU A 11 11.38 -9.40 5.00
CA LEU A 11 10.43 -9.11 6.08
C LEU A 11 10.84 -7.84 6.85
N SER A 12 12.13 -7.68 7.14
CA SER A 12 12.64 -6.48 7.81
C SER A 12 12.34 -5.20 7.03
N SER A 13 12.59 -5.19 5.71
CA SER A 13 12.32 -4.02 4.88
C SER A 13 10.82 -3.69 4.80
N ILE A 14 9.95 -4.69 4.86
CA ILE A 14 8.49 -4.50 4.91
C ILE A 14 8.07 -3.92 6.25
N GLU A 15 8.62 -4.43 7.36
CA GLU A 15 8.33 -3.94 8.72
C GLU A 15 8.82 -2.50 8.94
N GLU A 16 9.99 -2.15 8.42
CA GLU A 16 10.53 -0.79 8.42
C GLU A 16 9.58 0.17 7.70
N ARG A 17 9.14 -0.18 6.48
CA ARG A 17 8.17 0.62 5.72
C ARG A 17 6.83 0.73 6.44
N TYR A 18 6.34 -0.36 7.04
CA TYR A 18 5.13 -0.29 7.85
C TYR A 18 5.26 0.68 9.01
N THR A 19 6.39 0.67 9.70
CA THR A 19 6.65 1.58 10.83
C THR A 19 6.60 3.04 10.37
N GLU A 20 7.22 3.37 9.24
CA GLU A 20 7.20 4.72 8.66
C GLU A 20 5.79 5.18 8.26
N LEU A 21 4.93 4.26 7.84
CA LEU A 21 3.59 4.55 7.35
C LEU A 21 2.52 4.54 8.45
N SER A 22 2.77 3.83 9.55
CA SER A 22 1.75 3.41 10.52
C SER A 22 0.93 4.56 11.11
N SER A 23 1.53 5.74 11.29
CA SER A 23 0.83 6.93 11.80
C SER A 23 -0.04 7.64 10.76
N SER A 24 0.16 7.33 9.47
CA SER A 24 -0.48 8.03 8.35
C SER A 24 -1.47 7.17 7.57
N ILE A 25 -1.58 5.89 7.88
CA ILE A 25 -2.49 4.93 7.24
C ILE A 25 -3.48 4.34 8.23
N VAL A 26 -4.59 3.82 7.72
CA VAL A 26 -5.57 3.09 8.54
C VAL A 26 -5.07 1.67 8.80
N LEU A 27 -5.12 1.21 10.03
CA LEU A 27 -4.99 -0.21 10.36
C LEU A 27 -6.29 -0.91 9.95
N THR A 28 -6.36 -1.32 8.69
CA THR A 28 -7.55 -1.95 8.13
C THR A 28 -7.79 -3.34 8.72
N PRO A 29 -9.05 -3.77 8.90
CA PRO A 29 -9.34 -5.07 9.49
C PRO A 29 -8.94 -6.23 8.57
N SER A 30 -8.60 -7.34 9.19
CA SER A 30 -8.46 -8.64 8.52
C SER A 30 -9.59 -9.55 9.01
N VAL A 31 -10.38 -10.08 8.10
CA VAL A 31 -11.52 -10.92 8.42
C VAL A 31 -11.36 -12.31 7.81
N LYS A 32 -11.76 -13.33 8.55
CA LYS A 32 -11.76 -14.72 8.06
C LYS A 32 -12.93 -14.91 7.10
N LEU A 33 -12.64 -15.41 5.92
CA LEU A 33 -13.66 -15.81 4.97
C LEU A 33 -14.29 -17.13 5.43
N THR A 34 -15.61 -17.15 5.57
CA THR A 34 -16.35 -18.31 6.07
C THR A 34 -17.16 -19.05 4.99
N SER A 35 -17.00 -18.69 3.71
CA SER A 35 -17.69 -19.34 2.61
C SER A 35 -17.15 -20.76 2.36
N PRO A 36 -17.90 -21.85 2.67
CA PRO A 36 -17.44 -23.21 2.43
C PRO A 36 -17.16 -23.48 0.95
N PHE A 37 -17.95 -22.87 0.07
CA PHE A 37 -17.81 -23.00 -1.39
C PHE A 37 -16.45 -22.47 -1.88
N LEU A 38 -16.05 -21.26 -1.46
CA LEU A 38 -14.78 -20.67 -1.87
C LEU A 38 -13.59 -21.42 -1.27
N ILE A 39 -13.69 -21.84 -0.02
CA ILE A 39 -12.65 -22.64 0.63
C ILE A 39 -12.44 -23.96 -0.11
N TYR A 40 -13.53 -24.63 -0.49
CA TYR A 40 -13.48 -25.85 -1.29
C TYR A 40 -12.88 -25.61 -2.68
N LEU A 41 -13.32 -24.56 -3.37
CA LEU A 41 -12.90 -24.25 -4.73
C LEU A 41 -11.39 -23.98 -4.84
N ILE A 42 -10.83 -23.26 -3.92
CA ILE A 42 -9.38 -22.92 -3.91
C ILE A 42 -8.55 -23.89 -3.10
N LYS A 43 -9.15 -24.95 -2.56
CA LYS A 43 -8.46 -25.99 -1.77
C LYS A 43 -7.60 -25.45 -0.63
N ALA A 44 -8.05 -24.35 -0.02
CA ALA A 44 -7.38 -23.74 1.11
C ALA A 44 -8.09 -24.12 2.42
N SER A 45 -7.31 -24.33 3.49
CA SER A 45 -7.86 -24.58 4.83
C SER A 45 -8.41 -23.32 5.48
N GLN A 46 -7.82 -22.17 5.20
CA GLN A 46 -8.22 -20.87 5.73
C GLN A 46 -7.93 -19.76 4.73
N ILE A 47 -8.84 -18.79 4.67
CA ILE A 47 -8.70 -17.59 3.84
C ILE A 47 -8.99 -16.38 4.72
N TYR A 48 -8.12 -15.38 4.65
CA TYR A 48 -8.31 -14.11 5.29
C TYR A 48 -8.35 -12.99 4.26
N LEU A 49 -9.27 -12.05 4.45
CA LEU A 49 -9.41 -10.85 3.63
C LEU A 49 -8.87 -9.65 4.40
N LYS A 50 -7.84 -9.02 3.88
CA LYS A 50 -7.36 -7.72 4.35
C LYS A 50 -8.18 -6.63 3.66
N LEU A 51 -9.04 -5.93 4.41
CA LEU A 51 -10.05 -5.03 3.82
C LEU A 51 -9.47 -3.65 3.52
N GLU A 52 -8.61 -3.55 2.51
CA GLU A 52 -8.00 -2.30 2.06
C GLU A 52 -8.98 -1.33 1.36
N CYS A 53 -10.23 -1.73 1.14
CA CYS A 53 -11.31 -0.81 0.77
C CYS A 53 -11.60 0.25 1.84
N PHE A 54 -11.19 0.02 3.09
CA PHE A 54 -11.27 0.98 4.18
C PHE A 54 -10.03 1.87 4.32
N GLN A 55 -9.01 1.67 3.48
CA GLN A 55 -7.83 2.51 3.48
C GLN A 55 -8.12 3.89 2.90
N TYR A 56 -7.30 4.89 3.23
CA TYR A 56 -7.30 6.15 2.53
C TYR A 56 -7.18 5.92 1.02
N SER A 57 -7.81 6.72 0.20
CA SER A 57 -8.01 6.51 -1.24
C SER A 57 -8.84 5.26 -1.63
N GLY A 58 -9.41 4.51 -0.67
CA GLY A 58 -10.30 3.38 -0.91
C GLY A 58 -9.63 2.09 -1.40
N THR A 59 -8.30 2.04 -1.44
CA THR A 59 -7.55 0.86 -1.90
C THR A 59 -6.17 0.76 -1.24
N PHE A 60 -5.54 -0.42 -1.38
CA PHE A 60 -4.17 -0.67 -0.90
C PHE A 60 -3.10 0.25 -1.56
N LYS A 61 -3.42 0.89 -2.67
CA LYS A 61 -2.49 1.79 -3.41
C LYS A 61 -1.99 2.96 -2.55
N ALA A 62 -2.76 3.40 -1.56
CA ALA A 62 -2.36 4.43 -0.61
C ALA A 62 -1.01 4.11 0.07
N ARG A 63 -0.78 2.85 0.44
CA ARG A 63 0.46 2.41 1.10
C ARG A 63 1.69 2.64 0.24
N GLY A 64 1.67 2.16 -1.00
CA GLY A 64 2.78 2.32 -1.93
C GLY A 64 3.01 3.77 -2.32
N ALA A 65 1.94 4.52 -2.61
CA ALA A 65 2.03 5.92 -2.97
C ALA A 65 2.66 6.77 -1.85
N LEU A 66 2.22 6.57 -0.61
CA LEU A 66 2.77 7.29 0.53
C LEU A 66 4.22 6.87 0.83
N SER A 67 4.54 5.57 0.70
CA SER A 67 5.90 5.09 0.88
C SER A 67 6.89 5.76 -0.08
N VAL A 68 6.52 5.93 -1.34
CA VAL A 68 7.34 6.65 -2.32
C VAL A 68 7.41 8.14 -2.00
N ALA A 69 6.28 8.77 -1.69
CA ALA A 69 6.23 10.19 -1.38
C ALA A 69 7.12 10.57 -0.17
N LYS A 70 7.15 9.74 0.86
CA LYS A 70 8.01 9.95 2.05
C LYS A 70 9.51 9.84 1.76
N GLN A 71 9.91 9.18 0.67
CA GLN A 71 11.30 9.03 0.28
C GLN A 71 11.83 10.18 -0.60
N ILE A 72 10.96 11.10 -1.02
CA ILE A 72 11.37 12.25 -1.82
C ILE A 72 12.22 13.18 -0.94
N PRO A 73 13.46 13.52 -1.36
CA PRO A 73 14.30 14.45 -0.65
C PRO A 73 13.62 15.81 -0.46
N GLU A 74 13.86 16.47 0.66
CA GLU A 74 13.17 17.72 1.00
C GLU A 74 13.36 18.81 -0.08
N GLU A 75 14.57 18.89 -0.66
CA GLU A 75 14.90 19.82 -1.74
C GLU A 75 14.14 19.54 -3.05
N GLU A 76 13.65 18.31 -3.25
CA GLU A 76 12.88 17.91 -4.43
C GLU A 76 11.37 18.03 -4.24
N LYS A 77 10.88 18.09 -3.01
CA LYS A 77 9.45 18.20 -2.70
C LYS A 77 8.75 19.35 -3.42
N LYS A 78 9.44 20.47 -3.61
CA LYS A 78 8.92 21.66 -4.32
C LYS A 78 8.50 21.39 -5.77
N PHE A 79 8.99 20.32 -6.40
CA PHE A 79 8.60 19.93 -7.76
C PHE A 79 7.33 19.11 -7.81
N GLY A 80 6.86 18.61 -6.65
CA GLY A 80 5.70 17.76 -6.56
C GLY A 80 5.93 16.37 -7.17
N ILE A 81 4.83 15.66 -7.41
CA ILE A 81 4.85 14.35 -8.07
C ILE A 81 3.89 14.33 -9.25
N THR A 82 4.17 13.49 -10.22
CA THR A 82 3.27 13.19 -11.33
C THR A 82 2.95 11.71 -11.37
N ALA A 83 1.73 11.38 -11.78
CA ALA A 83 1.30 10.00 -11.96
C ALA A 83 0.41 9.87 -13.20
N ALA A 84 0.66 8.83 -13.99
CA ALA A 84 -0.19 8.47 -15.12
C ALA A 84 -1.04 7.25 -14.74
N SER A 85 -2.32 7.47 -14.47
CA SER A 85 -3.27 6.40 -14.12
C SER A 85 -4.69 6.87 -14.32
N ALA A 86 -5.56 5.97 -14.79
CA ALA A 86 -6.98 6.23 -14.96
C ALA A 86 -7.84 5.95 -13.70
N GLY A 87 -7.22 5.61 -12.55
CA GLY A 87 -8.00 5.18 -11.39
C GLY A 87 -7.25 5.20 -10.07
N ASN A 88 -7.26 4.08 -9.38
CA ASN A 88 -6.84 3.97 -7.98
C ASN A 88 -5.42 4.50 -7.67
N HIS A 89 -4.49 4.36 -8.61
CA HIS A 89 -3.15 4.89 -8.39
C HIS A 89 -3.12 6.41 -8.45
N ALA A 90 -3.87 7.05 -9.36
CA ALA A 90 -3.96 8.50 -9.42
C ALA A 90 -4.54 9.09 -8.14
N ILE A 91 -5.62 8.48 -7.61
CA ILE A 91 -6.25 8.90 -6.35
C ILE A 91 -5.26 8.75 -5.18
N ALA A 92 -4.55 7.64 -5.12
CA ALA A 92 -3.56 7.38 -4.07
C ALA A 92 -2.36 8.33 -4.15
N ALA A 93 -1.86 8.64 -5.35
CA ALA A 93 -0.77 9.60 -5.55
C ALA A 93 -1.18 11.01 -5.13
N ALA A 94 -2.37 11.47 -5.53
CA ALA A 94 -2.90 12.77 -5.11
C ALA A 94 -3.07 12.87 -3.58
N TRP A 95 -3.57 11.80 -2.95
CA TRP A 95 -3.68 11.74 -1.49
C TRP A 95 -2.30 11.79 -0.82
N ALA A 96 -1.33 10.99 -1.29
CA ALA A 96 0.02 10.96 -0.74
C ALA A 96 0.74 12.32 -0.90
N ALA A 97 0.59 12.97 -2.05
CA ALA A 97 1.11 14.31 -2.29
C ALA A 97 0.55 15.32 -1.27
N LYS A 98 -0.75 15.25 -1.00
CA LYS A 98 -1.39 16.11 0.01
C LYS A 98 -0.86 15.85 1.42
N VAL A 99 -0.62 14.58 1.79
CA VAL A 99 -0.09 14.20 3.11
C VAL A 99 1.33 14.71 3.32
N GLU A 100 2.16 14.65 2.28
CA GLU A 100 3.58 15.04 2.32
C GLU A 100 3.84 16.49 1.88
N ASN A 101 2.79 17.27 1.57
CA ASN A 101 2.87 18.66 1.09
C ASN A 101 3.72 18.81 -0.19
N LEU A 102 3.48 17.92 -1.15
CA LEU A 102 4.13 17.87 -2.46
C LEU A 102 3.34 18.66 -3.52
#